data_364201907595e4646256456dbe116f79
#
_entry.id   364201907595e4646256456dbe116f79
#
_cell.length_a   1.000
_cell.length_b   1.000
_cell.length_c   1.000
_cell.angle_alpha   90.00
_cell.angle_beta   90.00
_cell.angle_gamma   90.00
#
_symmetry.space_group_name_H-M   'P 1'
#
loop_
_entity.id
_entity.type
_entity.pdbx_description
1 polymer ?
#
loop_
_entity_poly.entity_id
_entity_poly.type
_entity_poly.pdbx_seq_one_letter_code
_entity_poly.pdbx_strand_id
1 'polypeptide(L)' 'MARIHQYWVYILSNDAHSVFYIGVTNDLYRRILEHRAMEDEEAFTGRYRVLKLVYYERYQWINEAIAREKKLKKW' A
#
# COMPACT_ATOMS: atom_id res chain seq x y z
N MET A 1 -8.04 -27.12 -5.25
CA MET A 1 -8.25 -26.17 -4.16
C MET A 1 -8.50 -24.78 -4.73
N ALA A 2 -9.62 -24.17 -4.40
CA ALA A 2 -9.93 -22.84 -4.92
C ALA A 2 -9.02 -21.79 -4.26
N ARG A 3 -8.39 -20.97 -5.07
CA ARG A 3 -7.64 -19.83 -4.56
C ARG A 3 -8.61 -18.72 -4.21
N ILE A 4 -8.48 -18.19 -2.99
CA ILE A 4 -9.21 -16.99 -2.61
C ILE A 4 -8.41 -15.81 -3.15
N HIS A 5 -9.02 -15.06 -4.08
CA HIS A 5 -8.42 -13.86 -4.60
C HIS A 5 -8.77 -12.71 -3.66
N GLN A 6 -7.76 -12.07 -3.12
CA GLN A 6 -7.91 -10.90 -2.27
C GLN A 6 -6.94 -9.83 -2.73
N TYR A 7 -7.41 -8.60 -2.76
CA TYR A 7 -6.61 -7.44 -3.13
C TYR A 7 -6.81 -6.37 -2.08
N TRP A 8 -5.76 -5.64 -1.80
CA TRP A 8 -5.75 -4.64 -0.74
C TRP A 8 -5.34 -3.31 -1.33
N VAL A 9 -6.13 -2.27 -1.04
CA VAL A 9 -5.69 -0.89 -1.22
C VAL A 9 -5.20 -0.43 0.14
N TYR A 10 -4.02 0.12 0.20
CA TYR A 10 -3.41 0.49 1.46
C TYR A 10 -2.76 1.86 1.38
N ILE A 11 -2.66 2.50 2.53
CA ILE A 11 -1.99 3.79 2.66
C ILE A 11 -0.91 3.66 3.72
N LEU A 12 0.31 3.99 3.32
CA LEU A 12 1.44 4.11 4.23
C LEU A 12 1.74 5.58 4.47
N SER A 13 2.30 5.88 5.63
CA SER A 13 2.64 7.23 6.03
C SER A 13 3.99 7.24 6.71
N ASN A 14 4.65 8.40 6.72
CA ASN A 14 5.76 8.66 7.62
C ASN A 14 5.22 8.98 9.02
N ASP A 15 6.09 9.06 10.02
CA ASP A 15 5.66 9.30 11.41
C ASP A 15 4.94 10.63 11.59
N ALA A 16 5.32 11.65 10.83
CA ALA A 16 4.73 12.98 10.91
C ALA A 16 3.41 13.10 10.14
N HIS A 17 2.96 12.04 9.45
CA HIS A 17 1.76 12.04 8.60
C HIS A 17 1.76 13.16 7.56
N SER A 18 2.92 13.51 7.05
CA SER A 18 3.08 14.55 6.04
C SER A 18 3.31 13.99 4.64
N VAL A 19 3.72 12.71 4.53
CA VAL A 19 3.96 12.04 3.25
C VAL A 19 3.19 10.73 3.26
N PHE A 20 2.47 10.45 2.17
CA PHE A 20 1.64 9.25 2.04
C PHE A 20 1.99 8.49 0.76
N TYR A 21 1.90 7.17 0.85
CA TYR A 21 2.00 6.28 -0.31
C TYR A 21 0.73 5.44 -0.38
N ILE A 22 0.10 5.41 -1.55
CA ILE A 22 -1.11 4.61 -1.80
C ILE A 22 -0.77 3.53 -2.79
N GLY A 23 -1.07 2.27 -2.46
CA GLY A 23 -0.77 1.14 -3.31
C GLY A 23 -1.84 0.08 -3.33
N VAL A 24 -1.68 -0.88 -4.24
CA VAL A 24 -2.52 -2.07 -4.34
C VAL A 24 -1.62 -3.29 -4.26
N THR A 25 -2.05 -4.31 -3.54
CA THR A 25 -1.31 -5.56 -3.43
C THR A 25 -2.27 -6.74 -3.27
N ASN A 26 -1.82 -7.92 -3.64
CA ASN A 26 -2.54 -9.16 -3.35
C ASN A 26 -2.09 -9.80 -2.02
N ASP A 27 -1.09 -9.23 -1.36
CA ASP A 27 -0.58 -9.74 -0.08
C ASP A 27 -0.10 -8.54 0.75
N LEU A 28 -0.99 -8.02 1.59
CA LEU A 28 -0.72 -6.81 2.36
C LEU A 28 0.44 -6.98 3.34
N TYR A 29 0.46 -8.12 4.04
CA TYR A 29 1.50 -8.37 5.04
C TYR A 29 2.89 -8.41 4.40
N ARG A 30 3.03 -9.17 3.32
CA ARG A 30 4.29 -9.28 2.59
C ARG A 30 4.72 -7.91 2.05
N ARG A 31 3.79 -7.15 1.51
CA ARG A 31 4.09 -5.85 0.91
C ARG A 31 4.59 -4.85 1.94
N ILE A 32 3.99 -4.85 3.13
CA ILE A 32 4.45 -4.00 4.23
C ILE A 32 5.87 -4.37 4.66
N LEU A 33 6.15 -5.67 4.76
CA LEU A 33 7.50 -6.14 5.09
C LEU A 33 8.52 -5.74 4.03
N GLU A 34 8.15 -5.82 2.75
CA GLU A 34 9.02 -5.38 1.66
C GLU A 34 9.33 -3.88 1.76
N HIS A 35 8.32 -3.06 2.03
CA HIS A 35 8.54 -1.61 2.20
C HIS A 35 9.48 -1.31 3.36
N ARG A 36 9.33 -2.03 4.47
CA ARG A 36 10.17 -1.82 5.65
C ARG A 36 11.60 -2.33 5.44
N ALA A 37 11.77 -3.41 4.67
CA ALA A 37 13.08 -3.96 4.37
C ALA A 37 13.83 -3.12 3.33
N MET A 38 13.12 -2.43 2.46
CA MET A 38 13.70 -1.57 1.44
C MET A 38 14.00 -0.19 2.01
N GLU A 39 14.99 -0.11 2.90
CA GLU A 39 15.51 1.17 3.36
C GLU A 39 16.44 1.79 2.29
N ASP A 40 16.06 1.63 1.03
CA ASP A 40 16.80 2.18 -0.09
C ASP A 40 16.40 3.64 -0.27
N GLU A 41 17.37 4.54 -0.15
CA GLU A 41 17.16 5.98 -0.30
C GLU A 41 16.63 6.36 -1.68
N GLU A 42 16.82 5.51 -2.68
CA GLU A 42 16.31 5.75 -4.03
C GLU A 42 14.81 5.42 -4.16
N ALA A 43 14.28 4.52 -3.33
CA ALA A 43 12.86 4.20 -3.32
C ALA A 43 12.08 5.30 -2.60
N PHE A 44 10.91 5.67 -3.15
CA PHE A 44 10.07 6.72 -2.55
C PHE A 44 9.78 6.44 -1.08
N THR A 45 9.34 5.23 -0.75
CA THR A 45 8.95 4.88 0.61
C THR A 45 10.14 4.86 1.57
N GLY A 46 11.31 4.38 1.12
CA GLY A 46 12.53 4.41 1.93
C GLY A 46 13.07 5.81 2.12
N ARG A 47 13.09 6.60 1.05
CA ARG A 47 13.63 7.97 1.07
C ARG A 47 12.89 8.87 2.05
N TYR A 48 11.56 8.75 2.13
CA TYR A 48 10.74 9.57 3.01
C TYR A 48 10.31 8.83 4.27
N ARG A 49 10.80 7.61 4.47
CA ARG A 49 10.47 6.75 5.61
C ARG A 49 8.96 6.54 5.76
N VAL A 50 8.29 6.26 4.64
CA VAL A 50 6.84 6.06 4.58
C VAL A 50 6.58 4.58 4.85
N LEU A 51 6.68 4.17 6.11
CA LEU A 51 6.69 2.77 6.51
C LEU A 51 5.52 2.37 7.42
N LYS A 52 4.68 3.33 7.81
CA LYS A 52 3.60 3.09 8.76
C LYS A 52 2.29 2.87 8.03
N LEU A 53 1.67 1.70 8.21
CA LEU A 53 0.34 1.43 7.67
C LEU A 53 -0.69 2.21 8.46
N VAL A 54 -1.41 3.12 7.81
CA VAL A 54 -2.44 3.95 8.47
C VAL A 54 -3.85 3.61 8.00
N TYR A 55 -4.00 2.93 6.87
CA TYR A 55 -5.32 2.60 6.34
C TYR A 55 -5.22 1.46 5.32
N TYR A 56 -6.25 0.62 5.27
CA TYR A 56 -6.37 -0.38 4.20
C TYR A 56 -7.84 -0.73 3.95
N GLU A 57 -8.12 -1.20 2.72
CA GLU A 57 -9.40 -1.75 2.30
C GLU A 57 -9.14 -3.05 1.56
N ARG A 58 -10.04 -4.02 1.70
CA ARG A 58 -9.95 -5.30 1.01
C ARG A 58 -10.97 -5.39 -0.11
N TYR A 59 -10.54 -5.91 -1.26
CA TYR A 59 -11.40 -6.14 -2.41
C TYR A 59 -11.21 -7.56 -2.93
N GLN A 60 -12.26 -8.12 -3.48
CA GLN A 60 -12.21 -9.44 -4.11
C GLN A 60 -11.65 -9.36 -5.53
N TRP A 61 -11.85 -8.24 -6.21
CA TRP A 61 -11.48 -8.06 -7.61
C TRP A 61 -10.42 -6.98 -7.76
N ILE A 62 -9.41 -7.27 -8.59
CA ILE A 62 -8.29 -6.35 -8.77
C ILE A 62 -8.71 -5.02 -9.41
N ASN A 63 -9.64 -5.06 -10.35
CA ASN A 63 -10.10 -3.83 -11.01
C ASN A 63 -10.84 -2.90 -10.04
N GLU A 64 -11.55 -3.45 -9.07
CA GLU A 64 -12.17 -2.63 -8.02
C GLU A 64 -11.11 -1.97 -7.14
N ALA A 65 -10.07 -2.71 -6.77
CA ALA A 65 -8.97 -2.18 -5.96
C ALA A 65 -8.24 -1.06 -6.70
N ILE A 66 -7.95 -1.26 -7.99
CA ILE A 66 -7.28 -0.27 -8.81
C ILE A 66 -8.13 0.99 -8.96
N ALA A 67 -9.45 0.83 -9.16
CA ALA A 67 -10.36 1.97 -9.25
C ALA A 67 -10.37 2.78 -7.96
N ARG A 68 -10.35 2.10 -6.82
CA ARG A 68 -10.30 2.77 -5.52
C ARG A 68 -8.98 3.50 -5.29
N GLU A 69 -7.85 2.88 -5.67
CA GLU A 69 -6.53 3.51 -5.58
C GLU A 69 -6.51 4.82 -6.36
N LYS A 70 -7.04 4.81 -7.58
CA LYS A 70 -7.11 6.00 -8.41
C LYS A 70 -7.95 7.11 -7.77
N LYS A 71 -9.06 6.74 -7.14
CA LYS A 71 -9.90 7.71 -6.42
C LYS A 71 -9.14 8.33 -5.25
N LEU A 72 -8.46 7.52 -4.46
CA LEU A 72 -7.71 8.00 -3.31
C LEU A 72 -6.56 8.92 -3.71
N LYS A 73 -5.92 8.65 -4.84
CA LYS A 73 -4.83 9.49 -5.34
C LYS A 73 -5.29 10.85 -5.86
N LYS A 74 -6.59 11.02 -6.09
CA LYS A 74 -7.16 12.30 -6.55
C LYS A 74 -7.59 13.21 -5.41
N TRP A 75 -7.46 12.75 -4.21
CA TRP A 75 -7.85 13.53 -3.03
C TRP A 75 -6.84 14.64 -2.74
#